data_127bde7ef1641369b8f1e022ff2fdacd
#
_entry.id   127bde7ef1641369b8f1e022ff2fdacd
#
_cell.length_a   1.000
_cell.length_b   1.000
_cell.length_c   1.000
_cell.angle_alpha   90.00
_cell.angle_beta   90.00
_cell.angle_gamma   90.00
#
_symmetry.space_group_name_H-M   'P 1'
#
loop_
_entity.id
_entity.type
_entity.pdbx_description
1 polymer ?
#
loop_
_entity_poly.entity_id
_entity_poly.type
_entity_poly.pdbx_seq_one_letter_code
_entity_poly.pdbx_strand_id
1 'polypeptide(L)'
;MERIQEILADKRLVIHFQPILSVRGRTFFGVEALVRGIASDDTVLPPSLLFQEATKAGLNVELDRLARHLAIEAFYPLWQQNKRLLLFVNFESKLIDSFEPGRYLFDGLLSRYGIPFSNIVLEIKEDEVKDTERLEEFCTHYRGLGFNIALDDFGIGNSSFDRLGVVRPDIIKIDRSLVADIDTNYIHQEIVRAICRMSTNIGAIALAEGIEKLEEAGYSQHLGVTLIQGFWTSKPTVHPVCDNFKDKIDRIKSHSDTLQSELYFHDEGLRQQAESVCTRFNERIASLDDLHSWEKSIKPMLESESNIQALYL
;
A
#
# COMPACT_ATOMS: atom_id res chain seq x y z
N MET A 1 -9.11 7.00 31.30
CA MET A 1 -10.38 7.63 30.87
C MET A 1 -10.34 9.15 30.97
N GLU A 2 -9.86 9.72 32.06
CA GLU A 2 -9.72 11.18 32.22
C GLU A 2 -8.85 11.83 31.14
N ARG A 3 -7.71 11.23 30.81
CA ARG A 3 -6.76 11.78 29.81
C ARG A 3 -7.37 11.99 28.42
N ILE A 4 -8.12 11.02 27.86
CA ILE A 4 -8.76 11.19 26.55
C ILE A 4 -9.88 12.23 26.58
N GLN A 5 -10.62 12.33 27.69
CA GLN A 5 -11.65 13.35 27.88
C GLN A 5 -11.05 14.76 27.90
N GLU A 6 -9.93 14.96 28.60
CA GLU A 6 -9.19 16.22 28.62
C GLU A 6 -8.67 16.59 27.22
N ILE A 7 -8.03 15.61 26.53
CA ILE A 7 -7.51 15.82 25.16
C ILE A 7 -8.61 16.29 24.21
N LEU A 8 -9.80 15.67 24.27
CA LEU A 8 -10.91 16.02 23.39
C LEU A 8 -11.55 17.37 23.79
N ALA A 9 -11.74 17.63 25.09
CA ALA A 9 -12.32 18.88 25.60
C ALA A 9 -11.44 20.09 25.23
N ASP A 10 -10.14 19.97 25.40
CA ASP A 10 -9.16 21.03 25.13
C ASP A 10 -8.65 21.03 23.70
N LYS A 11 -9.15 20.10 22.85
CA LYS A 11 -8.72 19.89 21.45
C LYS A 11 -7.20 19.72 21.32
N ARG A 12 -6.58 19.03 22.27
CA ARG A 12 -5.14 18.78 22.29
C ARG A 12 -4.73 17.65 21.33
N LEU A 13 -5.10 17.81 20.07
CA LEU A 13 -4.73 16.95 18.96
C LEU A 13 -3.88 17.74 17.96
N VAL A 14 -2.88 17.09 17.39
CA VAL A 14 -2.08 17.63 16.32
C VAL A 14 -2.06 16.64 15.15
N ILE A 15 -2.11 17.15 13.93
CA ILE A 15 -2.03 16.35 12.73
C ILE A 15 -0.61 16.37 12.20
N HIS A 16 -0.05 15.18 12.06
CA HIS A 16 1.17 14.96 11.30
C HIS A 16 0.80 14.43 9.93
N PHE A 17 1.47 14.92 8.91
CA PHE A 17 1.31 14.46 7.55
C PHE A 17 2.48 13.60 7.12
N GLN A 18 2.21 12.46 6.50
CA GLN A 18 3.22 11.64 5.86
C GLN A 18 3.06 11.70 4.34
N PRO A 19 4.11 12.09 3.60
CA PRO A 19 4.06 12.19 2.15
C PRO A 19 3.87 10.85 1.46
N ILE A 20 3.02 10.86 0.42
CA ILE A 20 2.83 9.79 -0.55
C ILE A 20 3.38 10.26 -1.88
N LEU A 21 4.34 9.54 -2.44
CA LEU A 21 4.99 9.88 -3.71
C LEU A 21 4.48 8.99 -4.83
N SER A 22 4.20 9.59 -5.99
CA SER A 22 3.99 8.85 -7.23
C SER A 22 5.33 8.68 -7.94
N VAL A 23 5.82 7.44 -7.98
CA VAL A 23 7.07 7.12 -8.66
C VAL A 23 6.87 7.22 -10.18
N ARG A 24 5.75 6.71 -10.68
CA ARG A 24 5.40 6.79 -12.11
C ARG A 24 5.14 8.22 -12.57
N GLY A 25 4.34 8.98 -11.81
CA GLY A 25 3.98 10.37 -12.12
C GLY A 25 5.08 11.37 -11.79
N ARG A 26 6.12 10.96 -11.05
CA ARG A 26 7.24 11.81 -10.58
C ARG A 26 6.75 13.04 -9.83
N THR A 27 5.73 12.83 -8.99
CA THR A 27 5.07 13.94 -8.27
C THR A 27 4.83 13.58 -6.81
N PHE A 28 4.66 14.63 -6.02
CA PHE A 28 4.05 14.54 -4.71
C PHE A 28 2.54 14.30 -4.91
N PHE A 29 2.07 13.10 -4.59
CA PHE A 29 0.72 12.63 -4.89
C PHE A 29 -0.28 13.05 -3.82
N GLY A 30 0.08 12.87 -2.57
CA GLY A 30 -0.80 13.15 -1.44
C GLY A 30 -0.08 13.12 -0.10
N VAL A 31 -0.86 13.31 0.94
CA VAL A 31 -0.43 13.19 2.33
C VAL A 31 -1.42 12.35 3.12
N GLU A 32 -0.93 11.44 3.93
CA GLU A 32 -1.74 10.78 4.95
C GLU A 32 -1.76 11.61 6.24
N ALA A 33 -2.96 11.86 6.76
CA ALA A 33 -3.17 12.57 8.02
C ALA A 33 -3.11 11.59 9.20
N LEU A 34 -2.12 11.76 10.03
CA LEU A 34 -1.85 10.93 11.19
C LEU A 34 -2.04 11.75 12.47
N VAL A 35 -3.14 11.53 13.17
CA VAL A 35 -3.45 12.23 14.43
C VAL A 35 -2.49 11.85 15.55
N ARG A 36 -2.13 12.81 16.39
CA ARG A 36 -1.38 12.63 17.64
C ARG A 36 -2.12 13.33 18.76
N GLY A 37 -2.23 12.71 19.92
CA GLY A 37 -2.72 13.36 21.12
C GLY A 37 -1.58 14.06 21.85
N ILE A 38 -1.90 15.19 22.50
CA ILE A 38 -0.95 15.89 23.38
C ILE A 38 -1.52 15.81 24.80
N ALA A 39 -0.86 15.08 25.68
CA ALA A 39 -1.25 15.00 27.09
C ALA A 39 -1.00 16.32 27.84
N SER A 40 -1.50 16.45 29.07
CA SER A 40 -1.35 17.66 29.90
C SER A 40 0.10 17.96 30.26
N ASP A 41 0.97 16.94 30.25
CA ASP A 41 2.44 17.05 30.45
C ASP A 41 3.21 17.23 29.15
N ASP A 42 2.55 17.56 28.04
CA ASP A 42 3.09 17.70 26.69
C ASP A 42 3.62 16.41 26.06
N THR A 43 3.36 15.25 26.66
CA THR A 43 3.68 13.95 26.07
C THR A 43 2.83 13.71 24.82
N VAL A 44 3.51 13.33 23.72
CA VAL A 44 2.85 12.98 22.44
C VAL A 44 2.36 11.54 22.50
N LEU A 45 1.07 11.34 22.34
CA LEU A 45 0.43 10.03 22.28
C LEU A 45 0.29 9.55 20.84
N PRO A 46 0.80 8.34 20.53
CA PRO A 46 0.63 7.75 19.21
C PRO A 46 -0.84 7.39 18.94
N PRO A 47 -1.26 7.26 17.67
CA PRO A 47 -2.65 6.95 17.31
C PRO A 47 -3.18 5.70 17.99
N SER A 48 -2.40 4.61 18.02
CA SER A 48 -2.81 3.34 18.63
C SER A 48 -3.25 3.49 20.08
N LEU A 49 -2.49 4.23 20.88
CA LEU A 49 -2.82 4.48 22.27
C LEU A 49 -4.04 5.43 22.40
N LEU A 50 -4.09 6.46 21.54
CA LEU A 50 -5.17 7.45 21.54
C LEU A 50 -6.52 6.78 21.23
N PHE A 51 -6.59 5.96 20.16
CA PHE A 51 -7.81 5.22 19.79
C PHE A 51 -8.16 4.12 20.80
N GLN A 52 -7.16 3.44 21.39
CA GLN A 52 -7.41 2.48 22.46
C GLN A 52 -8.08 3.14 23.70
N GLU A 53 -7.60 4.31 24.11
CA GLU A 53 -8.20 5.04 25.23
C GLU A 53 -9.60 5.58 24.88
N ALA A 54 -9.81 6.05 23.66
CA ALA A 54 -11.11 6.48 23.17
C ALA A 54 -12.11 5.31 23.18
N THR A 55 -11.68 4.11 22.71
CA THR A 55 -12.52 2.90 22.74
C THR A 55 -12.95 2.54 24.16
N LYS A 56 -12.02 2.56 25.13
CA LYS A 56 -12.33 2.28 26.54
C LYS A 56 -13.29 3.29 27.16
N ALA A 57 -13.28 4.53 26.66
CA ALA A 57 -14.13 5.62 27.13
C ALA A 57 -15.43 5.74 26.34
N GLY A 58 -15.63 5.00 25.23
CA GLY A 58 -16.77 5.14 24.33
C GLY A 58 -16.77 6.45 23.52
N LEU A 59 -15.60 7.02 23.28
CA LEU A 59 -15.39 8.33 22.63
C LEU A 59 -14.77 8.23 21.22
N ASN A 60 -14.89 7.07 20.56
CA ASN A 60 -14.31 6.87 19.22
C ASN A 60 -14.90 7.82 18.18
N VAL A 61 -16.22 8.03 18.20
CA VAL A 61 -16.93 8.91 17.26
C VAL A 61 -16.44 10.34 17.37
N GLU A 62 -16.31 10.83 18.59
CA GLU A 62 -15.87 12.18 18.91
C GLU A 62 -14.42 12.39 18.49
N LEU A 63 -13.56 11.42 18.81
CA LEU A 63 -12.14 11.45 18.43
C LEU A 63 -11.97 11.45 16.91
N ASP A 64 -12.61 10.51 16.23
CA ASP A 64 -12.52 10.34 14.78
C ASP A 64 -13.04 11.59 14.05
N ARG A 65 -14.18 12.14 14.50
CA ARG A 65 -14.73 13.38 13.94
C ARG A 65 -13.79 14.57 14.13
N LEU A 66 -13.24 14.75 15.34
CA LEU A 66 -12.31 15.84 15.63
C LEU A 66 -11.00 15.67 14.83
N ALA A 67 -10.47 14.45 14.75
CA ALA A 67 -9.25 14.16 13.97
C ALA A 67 -9.44 14.52 12.50
N ARG A 68 -10.55 14.10 11.86
CA ARG A 68 -10.83 14.45 10.46
C ARG A 68 -11.04 15.95 10.26
N HIS A 69 -11.72 16.62 11.23
CA HIS A 69 -11.88 18.06 11.17
C HIS A 69 -10.52 18.77 11.13
N LEU A 70 -9.66 18.46 12.09
CA LEU A 70 -8.32 19.04 12.18
C LEU A 70 -7.44 18.66 10.98
N ALA A 71 -7.58 17.44 10.43
CA ALA A 71 -6.86 17.02 9.24
C ALA A 71 -7.20 17.91 8.03
N ILE A 72 -8.48 18.20 7.79
CA ILE A 72 -8.92 19.06 6.68
C ILE A 72 -8.41 20.50 6.89
N GLU A 73 -8.55 21.02 8.12
CA GLU A 73 -8.10 22.38 8.46
C GLU A 73 -6.59 22.54 8.25
N ALA A 74 -5.80 21.57 8.72
CA ALA A 74 -4.34 21.55 8.54
C ALA A 74 -3.91 21.29 7.09
N PHE A 75 -4.71 20.55 6.30
CA PHE A 75 -4.45 20.28 4.89
C PHE A 75 -4.71 21.48 3.97
N TYR A 76 -5.64 22.36 4.34
CA TYR A 76 -6.03 23.46 3.48
C TYR A 76 -4.86 24.30 2.95
N PRO A 77 -3.87 24.73 3.74
CA PRO A 77 -2.71 25.47 3.24
C PRO A 77 -1.88 24.68 2.20
N LEU A 78 -1.75 23.37 2.37
CA LEU A 78 -1.02 22.52 1.43
C LEU A 78 -1.79 22.40 0.11
N TRP A 79 -3.11 22.19 0.17
CA TRP A 79 -3.97 22.17 -1.00
C TRP A 79 -4.02 23.50 -1.74
N GLN A 80 -3.93 24.63 -1.04
CA GLN A 80 -3.83 25.95 -1.69
C GLN A 80 -2.61 26.06 -2.59
N GLN A 81 -1.48 25.45 -2.19
CA GLN A 81 -0.23 25.45 -2.97
C GLN A 81 -0.30 24.43 -4.12
N ASN A 82 -0.99 23.31 -3.95
CA ASN A 82 -1.16 22.29 -4.97
C ASN A 82 -2.58 21.72 -4.96
N LYS A 83 -3.43 22.22 -5.86
CA LYS A 83 -4.85 21.81 -5.98
C LYS A 83 -5.05 20.32 -6.40
N ARG A 84 -3.99 19.63 -6.83
CA ARG A 84 -4.03 18.21 -7.20
C ARG A 84 -3.67 17.29 -6.05
N LEU A 85 -3.20 17.85 -4.93
CA LEU A 85 -2.79 17.08 -3.78
C LEU A 85 -3.99 16.35 -3.16
N LEU A 86 -3.81 15.08 -2.80
CA LEU A 86 -4.81 14.27 -2.12
C LEU A 86 -4.54 14.24 -0.62
N LEU A 87 -5.61 14.28 0.16
CA LEU A 87 -5.59 14.04 1.59
C LEU A 87 -6.12 12.63 1.88
N PHE A 88 -5.31 11.79 2.45
CA PHE A 88 -5.69 10.48 2.95
C PHE A 88 -6.09 10.61 4.42
N VAL A 89 -7.27 10.11 4.75
CA VAL A 89 -7.82 10.16 6.11
C VAL A 89 -8.33 8.79 6.51
N ASN A 90 -7.85 8.31 7.64
CA ASN A 90 -8.34 7.10 8.25
C ASN A 90 -9.80 7.24 8.64
N PHE A 91 -10.58 6.20 8.40
CA PHE A 91 -11.96 6.10 8.83
C PHE A 91 -12.11 4.93 9.81
N GLU A 92 -12.63 5.20 11.01
CA GLU A 92 -12.81 4.16 12.04
C GLU A 92 -13.83 3.12 11.54
N SER A 93 -13.36 1.94 11.23
CA SER A 93 -14.14 0.88 10.56
C SER A 93 -15.38 0.46 11.38
N LYS A 94 -15.31 0.53 12.72
CA LYS A 94 -16.45 0.23 13.60
C LYS A 94 -17.63 1.19 13.42
N LEU A 95 -17.39 2.40 12.91
CA LEU A 95 -18.45 3.36 12.61
C LEU A 95 -19.21 3.00 11.34
N ILE A 96 -18.65 2.18 10.48
CA ILE A 96 -19.29 1.68 9.25
C ILE A 96 -20.45 0.75 9.61
N ASP A 97 -20.31 -0.09 10.63
CA ASP A 97 -21.37 -1.00 11.09
C ASP A 97 -22.64 -0.24 11.53
N SER A 98 -22.51 1.05 11.91
CA SER A 98 -23.62 1.92 12.29
C SER A 98 -23.84 3.07 11.30
N PHE A 99 -23.38 2.90 10.06
CA PHE A 99 -23.44 3.93 9.04
C PHE A 99 -24.89 4.29 8.68
N GLU A 100 -25.17 5.60 8.67
CA GLU A 100 -26.40 6.20 8.15
C GLU A 100 -26.02 7.31 7.16
N PRO A 101 -26.52 7.27 5.91
CA PRO A 101 -26.22 8.31 4.93
C PRO A 101 -26.51 9.72 5.46
N GLY A 102 -25.55 10.64 5.30
CA GLY A 102 -25.66 12.05 5.71
C GLY A 102 -25.32 12.34 7.15
N ARG A 103 -25.17 11.35 8.04
CA ARG A 103 -24.95 11.57 9.48
C ARG A 103 -23.48 11.89 9.84
N TYR A 104 -22.52 11.46 9.02
CA TYR A 104 -21.08 11.56 9.30
C TYR A 104 -20.29 12.29 8.22
N LEU A 105 -20.97 13.02 7.37
CA LEU A 105 -20.30 13.90 6.42
C LEU A 105 -19.42 14.89 7.19
N PHE A 106 -18.33 15.28 6.57
CA PHE A 106 -17.33 16.24 7.06
C PHE A 106 -17.93 17.61 7.44
N ASP A 107 -19.12 17.63 8.03
CA ASP A 107 -19.90 18.76 8.59
C ASP A 107 -19.86 20.06 7.73
N GLY A 108 -19.90 19.92 6.40
CA GLY A 108 -19.78 21.05 5.49
C GLY A 108 -18.37 21.67 5.42
N LEU A 109 -17.40 21.08 6.11
CA LEU A 109 -16.05 21.63 6.22
C LEU A 109 -15.32 21.70 4.86
N LEU A 110 -15.43 20.63 4.06
CA LEU A 110 -14.85 20.61 2.71
C LEU A 110 -15.44 21.73 1.83
N SER A 111 -16.76 21.92 1.89
CA SER A 111 -17.45 23.00 1.17
C SER A 111 -17.01 24.38 1.67
N ARG A 112 -16.81 24.54 2.99
CA ARG A 112 -16.32 25.78 3.60
C ARG A 112 -14.93 26.19 3.09
N TYR A 113 -14.03 25.22 2.92
CA TYR A 113 -12.68 25.44 2.39
C TYR A 113 -12.63 25.35 0.86
N GLY A 114 -13.70 24.98 0.18
CA GLY A 114 -13.76 24.82 -1.25
C GLY A 114 -12.88 23.65 -1.75
N ILE A 115 -12.62 22.65 -0.90
CA ILE A 115 -11.87 21.44 -1.24
C ILE A 115 -12.84 20.44 -1.91
N PRO A 116 -12.61 20.02 -3.15
CA PRO A 116 -13.42 19.00 -3.80
C PRO A 116 -13.34 17.65 -3.06
N PHE A 117 -14.44 16.91 -3.02
CA PHE A 117 -14.44 15.56 -2.46
C PHE A 117 -13.43 14.62 -3.13
N SER A 118 -13.16 14.83 -4.42
CA SER A 118 -12.15 14.08 -5.18
C SER A 118 -10.69 14.31 -4.71
N ASN A 119 -10.45 15.30 -3.85
CA ASN A 119 -9.16 15.48 -3.21
C ASN A 119 -9.04 14.70 -1.88
N ILE A 120 -10.06 13.97 -1.47
CA ILE A 120 -10.08 13.19 -0.23
C ILE A 120 -10.09 11.70 -0.56
N VAL A 121 -9.23 10.95 0.12
CA VAL A 121 -9.16 9.50 0.10
C VAL A 121 -9.54 8.98 1.47
N LEU A 122 -10.58 8.16 1.54
CA LEU A 122 -11.00 7.49 2.78
C LEU A 122 -10.28 6.17 2.89
N GLU A 123 -9.50 5.97 3.95
CA GLU A 123 -8.79 4.75 4.25
C GLU A 123 -9.64 3.85 5.13
N ILE A 124 -9.88 2.62 4.69
CA ILE A 124 -10.75 1.65 5.34
C ILE A 124 -9.99 0.36 5.58
N LYS A 125 -10.07 -0.17 6.81
CA LYS A 125 -9.63 -1.52 7.18
C LYS A 125 -10.82 -2.46 7.11
N GLU A 126 -10.92 -3.21 6.01
CA GLU A 126 -12.11 -4.01 5.73
C GLU A 126 -12.30 -5.19 6.69
N ASP A 127 -11.23 -5.72 7.26
CA ASP A 127 -11.26 -6.85 8.20
C ASP A 127 -11.90 -6.50 9.54
N GLU A 128 -11.93 -5.21 9.89
CA GLU A 128 -12.56 -4.68 11.11
C GLU A 128 -14.09 -4.47 10.97
N VAL A 129 -14.62 -4.41 9.73
CA VAL A 129 -16.05 -4.20 9.45
C VAL A 129 -16.79 -5.54 9.48
N LYS A 130 -17.80 -5.67 10.32
CA LYS A 130 -18.57 -6.91 10.49
C LYS A 130 -19.70 -7.04 9.48
N ASP A 131 -20.38 -5.94 9.19
CA ASP A 131 -21.53 -5.87 8.30
C ASP A 131 -21.09 -5.52 6.87
N THR A 132 -21.12 -6.53 5.99
CA THR A 132 -20.70 -6.37 4.58
C THR A 132 -21.67 -5.48 3.78
N GLU A 133 -22.96 -5.52 4.09
CA GLU A 133 -23.97 -4.71 3.40
C GLU A 133 -23.76 -3.22 3.77
N ARG A 134 -23.49 -2.94 5.05
CA ARG A 134 -23.16 -1.59 5.50
C ARG A 134 -21.87 -1.06 4.88
N LEU A 135 -20.86 -1.92 4.71
CA LEU A 135 -19.63 -1.56 4.02
C LEU A 135 -19.90 -1.17 2.56
N GLU A 136 -20.73 -1.94 1.85
CA GLU A 136 -21.10 -1.64 0.46
C GLU A 136 -21.90 -0.34 0.35
N GLU A 137 -22.88 -0.13 1.23
CA GLU A 137 -23.66 1.13 1.32
C GLU A 137 -22.73 2.33 1.57
N PHE A 138 -21.81 2.21 2.52
CA PHE A 138 -20.81 3.24 2.84
C PHE A 138 -19.95 3.58 1.62
N CYS A 139 -19.33 2.59 1.00
CA CYS A 139 -18.45 2.79 -0.15
C CYS A 139 -19.22 3.40 -1.33
N THR A 140 -20.42 2.92 -1.60
CA THR A 140 -21.28 3.44 -2.67
C THR A 140 -21.67 4.89 -2.42
N HIS A 141 -22.05 5.22 -1.19
CA HIS A 141 -22.43 6.57 -0.80
C HIS A 141 -21.28 7.57 -1.00
N TYR A 142 -20.11 7.29 -0.41
CA TYR A 142 -18.98 8.23 -0.49
C TYR A 142 -18.40 8.35 -1.90
N ARG A 143 -18.36 7.25 -2.66
CA ARG A 143 -17.97 7.29 -4.07
C ARG A 143 -18.98 8.11 -4.89
N GLY A 144 -20.29 7.99 -4.61
CA GLY A 144 -21.32 8.81 -5.24
C GLY A 144 -21.20 10.30 -4.98
N LEU A 145 -20.56 10.69 -3.87
CA LEU A 145 -20.20 12.07 -3.57
C LEU A 145 -18.89 12.51 -4.23
N GLY A 146 -18.11 11.60 -4.77
CA GLY A 146 -16.85 11.88 -5.45
C GLY A 146 -15.60 11.67 -4.60
N PHE A 147 -15.68 11.02 -3.43
CA PHE A 147 -14.52 10.60 -2.65
C PHE A 147 -13.80 9.43 -3.33
N ASN A 148 -12.49 9.33 -3.10
CA ASN A 148 -11.73 8.13 -3.39
C ASN A 148 -11.71 7.22 -2.15
N ILE A 149 -11.58 5.91 -2.36
CA ILE A 149 -11.52 4.92 -1.29
C ILE A 149 -10.21 4.14 -1.40
N ALA A 150 -9.48 4.07 -0.29
CA ALA A 150 -8.30 3.22 -0.16
C ALA A 150 -8.60 2.06 0.78
N LEU A 151 -8.19 0.87 0.36
CA LEU A 151 -8.19 -0.31 1.20
C LEU A 151 -6.85 -0.39 1.92
N ASP A 152 -6.89 -0.31 3.25
CA ASP A 152 -5.70 -0.23 4.10
C ASP A 152 -5.27 -1.60 4.63
N ASP A 153 -3.98 -1.74 4.98
CA ASP A 153 -3.37 -2.95 5.55
C ASP A 153 -3.55 -4.22 4.68
N PHE A 154 -3.64 -4.07 3.35
CA PHE A 154 -3.86 -5.21 2.46
C PHE A 154 -2.68 -6.18 2.46
N GLY A 155 -3.00 -7.46 2.71
CA GLY A 155 -2.01 -8.54 2.79
C GLY A 155 -1.71 -9.02 4.19
N ILE A 156 -2.32 -8.42 5.23
CA ILE A 156 -2.24 -8.90 6.62
C ILE A 156 -3.54 -9.58 7.02
N GLY A 157 -3.43 -10.66 7.80
CA GLY A 157 -4.59 -11.30 8.42
C GLY A 157 -5.51 -11.99 7.44
N ASN A 158 -6.81 -11.78 7.62
CA ASN A 158 -7.87 -12.41 6.83
C ASN A 158 -8.34 -11.52 5.65
N SER A 159 -7.44 -10.71 5.06
CA SER A 159 -7.79 -9.92 3.86
C SER A 159 -8.41 -10.84 2.82
N SER A 160 -9.73 -10.78 2.67
CA SER A 160 -10.43 -11.65 1.76
C SER A 160 -10.63 -10.94 0.42
N PHE A 161 -10.30 -11.62 -0.67
CA PHE A 161 -10.56 -11.11 -2.02
C PHE A 161 -12.04 -10.76 -2.25
N ASP A 162 -12.95 -11.36 -1.47
CA ASP A 162 -14.38 -11.06 -1.49
C ASP A 162 -14.65 -9.59 -1.15
N ARG A 163 -13.88 -9.02 -0.22
CA ARG A 163 -14.02 -7.62 0.19
C ARG A 163 -13.65 -6.62 -0.93
N LEU A 164 -12.73 -6.99 -1.81
CA LEU A 164 -12.39 -6.16 -2.98
C LEU A 164 -13.61 -5.93 -3.88
N GLY A 165 -14.46 -6.95 -4.04
CA GLY A 165 -15.71 -6.85 -4.82
C GLY A 165 -16.71 -5.87 -4.20
N VAL A 166 -16.74 -5.78 -2.87
CA VAL A 166 -17.60 -4.90 -2.09
C VAL A 166 -17.06 -3.47 -2.06
N VAL A 167 -15.81 -3.32 -1.63
CA VAL A 167 -15.16 -2.01 -1.47
C VAL A 167 -14.89 -1.34 -2.81
N ARG A 168 -14.47 -2.11 -3.85
CA ARG A 168 -14.03 -1.61 -5.17
C ARG A 168 -13.05 -0.43 -5.03
N PRO A 169 -11.92 -0.61 -4.33
CA PRO A 169 -11.06 0.49 -3.96
C PRO A 169 -10.44 1.20 -5.17
N ASP A 170 -10.18 2.50 -5.04
CA ASP A 170 -9.38 3.28 -5.98
C ASP A 170 -7.88 3.08 -5.73
N ILE A 171 -7.53 2.78 -4.46
CA ILE A 171 -6.15 2.56 -4.01
C ILE A 171 -6.11 1.32 -3.11
N ILE A 172 -5.10 0.47 -3.31
CA ILE A 172 -4.78 -0.66 -2.42
C ILE A 172 -3.44 -0.36 -1.76
N LYS A 173 -3.44 -0.23 -0.42
CA LYS A 173 -2.26 0.00 0.39
C LYS A 173 -1.68 -1.35 0.81
N ILE A 174 -0.51 -1.68 0.28
CA ILE A 174 0.21 -2.93 0.57
C ILE A 174 0.99 -2.72 1.85
N ASP A 175 0.66 -3.52 2.86
CA ASP A 175 1.28 -3.39 4.18
C ASP A 175 2.79 -3.62 4.18
N ARG A 176 3.45 -2.99 5.14
CA ARG A 176 4.88 -3.11 5.37
C ARG A 176 5.35 -4.56 5.49
N SER A 177 4.57 -5.47 6.07
CA SER A 177 4.98 -6.88 6.25
C SER A 177 5.30 -7.58 4.93
N LEU A 178 4.70 -7.16 3.81
CA LEU A 178 4.99 -7.65 2.47
C LEU A 178 6.06 -6.82 1.74
N VAL A 179 6.29 -5.59 2.19
CA VAL A 179 7.22 -4.64 1.55
C VAL A 179 8.61 -4.69 2.18
N ALA A 180 8.68 -4.97 3.49
CA ALA A 180 9.95 -5.09 4.19
C ALA A 180 10.79 -6.24 3.60
N ASP A 181 12.07 -5.94 3.33
CA ASP A 181 13.05 -6.86 2.75
C ASP A 181 12.61 -7.51 1.41
N ILE A 182 11.72 -6.84 0.67
CA ILE A 182 11.21 -7.30 -0.63
C ILE A 182 12.33 -7.48 -1.66
N ASP A 183 13.44 -6.79 -1.51
CA ASP A 183 14.64 -6.92 -2.33
C ASP A 183 15.31 -8.30 -2.23
N THR A 184 15.09 -9.02 -1.13
CA THR A 184 15.69 -10.34 -0.87
C THR A 184 14.67 -11.47 -0.70
N ASN A 185 13.39 -11.15 -0.49
CA ASN A 185 12.34 -12.13 -0.23
C ASN A 185 11.52 -12.44 -1.49
N TYR A 186 11.87 -13.52 -2.19
CA TYR A 186 11.18 -13.94 -3.41
C TYR A 186 9.66 -14.16 -3.23
N ILE A 187 9.22 -14.71 -2.10
CA ILE A 187 7.79 -14.93 -1.85
C ILE A 187 7.05 -13.60 -1.76
N HIS A 188 7.60 -12.61 -1.05
CA HIS A 188 7.03 -11.27 -0.99
C HIS A 188 6.99 -10.61 -2.38
N GLN A 189 8.04 -10.81 -3.19
CA GLN A 189 8.10 -10.29 -4.57
C GLN A 189 6.93 -10.82 -5.40
N GLU A 190 6.65 -12.12 -5.37
CA GLU A 190 5.57 -12.73 -6.13
C GLU A 190 4.19 -12.30 -5.62
N ILE A 191 4.01 -12.20 -4.29
CA ILE A 191 2.77 -11.70 -3.70
C ILE A 191 2.50 -10.26 -4.13
N VAL A 192 3.47 -9.36 -3.98
CA VAL A 192 3.33 -7.95 -4.37
C VAL A 192 3.11 -7.80 -5.87
N ARG A 193 3.80 -8.58 -6.71
CA ARG A 193 3.56 -8.63 -8.17
C ARG A 193 2.12 -9.01 -8.48
N ALA A 194 1.59 -10.03 -7.81
CA ALA A 194 0.20 -10.47 -8.00
C ALA A 194 -0.80 -9.39 -7.57
N ILE A 195 -0.56 -8.73 -6.43
CA ILE A 195 -1.39 -7.61 -5.95
C ILE A 195 -1.36 -6.45 -6.95
N CYS A 196 -0.20 -6.04 -7.45
CA CYS A 196 -0.08 -4.97 -8.44
C CYS A 196 -0.83 -5.28 -9.74
N ARG A 197 -0.72 -6.52 -10.22
CA ARG A 197 -1.43 -6.99 -11.42
C ARG A 197 -2.93 -6.98 -11.21
N MET A 198 -3.39 -7.49 -10.08
CA MET A 198 -4.80 -7.47 -9.70
C MET A 198 -5.32 -6.03 -9.60
N SER A 199 -4.60 -5.16 -8.87
CA SER A 199 -4.96 -3.73 -8.73
C SER A 199 -5.15 -3.07 -10.09
N THR A 200 -4.20 -3.26 -11.01
CA THR A 200 -4.29 -2.72 -12.37
C THR A 200 -5.54 -3.23 -13.11
N ASN A 201 -5.84 -4.53 -13.00
CA ASN A 201 -6.96 -5.16 -13.70
C ASN A 201 -8.33 -4.67 -13.20
N ILE A 202 -8.44 -4.32 -11.92
CA ILE A 202 -9.67 -3.76 -11.33
C ILE A 202 -9.74 -2.22 -11.40
N GLY A 203 -8.72 -1.56 -11.95
CA GLY A 203 -8.64 -0.10 -12.07
C GLY A 203 -8.14 0.62 -10.82
N ALA A 204 -7.59 -0.12 -9.83
CA ALA A 204 -7.01 0.45 -8.62
C ALA A 204 -5.51 0.74 -8.77
N ILE A 205 -5.00 1.60 -7.90
CA ILE A 205 -3.57 1.96 -7.80
C ILE A 205 -2.95 1.26 -6.60
N ALA A 206 -1.82 0.58 -6.79
CA ALA A 206 -1.06 -0.02 -5.69
C ALA A 206 -0.14 1.02 -5.03
N LEU A 207 -0.22 1.11 -3.70
CA LEU A 207 0.62 1.92 -2.83
C LEU A 207 1.38 1.01 -1.88
N ALA A 208 2.72 1.06 -1.89
CA ALA A 208 3.55 0.34 -0.92
C ALA A 208 3.81 1.20 0.31
N GLU A 209 3.52 0.63 1.48
CA GLU A 209 3.68 1.30 2.76
C GLU A 209 4.97 0.88 3.48
N GLY A 210 5.39 1.73 4.40
CA GLY A 210 6.50 1.43 5.29
C GLY A 210 7.86 1.30 4.61
N ILE A 211 8.05 1.87 3.43
CA ILE A 211 9.34 1.89 2.73
C ILE A 211 10.41 2.56 3.61
N GLU A 212 11.45 1.83 3.97
CA GLU A 212 12.57 2.32 4.79
C GLU A 212 13.91 2.35 4.06
N LYS A 213 14.03 1.63 2.93
CA LYS A 213 15.25 1.51 2.13
C LYS A 213 14.99 1.86 0.66
N LEU A 214 16.03 2.29 -0.05
CA LEU A 214 15.98 2.54 -1.49
C LEU A 214 15.70 1.24 -2.26
N GLU A 215 16.29 0.15 -1.81
CA GLU A 215 16.16 -1.19 -2.38
C GLU A 215 14.69 -1.64 -2.35
N GLU A 216 14.01 -1.46 -1.21
CA GLU A 216 12.57 -1.73 -1.07
C GLU A 216 11.75 -0.89 -2.06
N ALA A 217 12.06 0.41 -2.19
CA ALA A 217 11.37 1.31 -3.11
C ALA A 217 11.57 0.92 -4.58
N GLY A 218 12.80 0.59 -4.97
CA GLY A 218 13.17 0.20 -6.32
C GLY A 218 12.54 -1.13 -6.74
N TYR A 219 12.61 -2.13 -5.86
CA TYR A 219 11.95 -3.43 -6.10
C TYR A 219 10.43 -3.28 -6.18
N SER A 220 9.81 -2.55 -5.25
CA SER A 220 8.36 -2.29 -5.30
C SER A 220 7.95 -1.66 -6.63
N GLN A 221 8.70 -0.66 -7.12
CA GLN A 221 8.46 -0.06 -8.42
C GLN A 221 8.63 -1.07 -9.56
N HIS A 222 9.69 -1.89 -9.55
CA HIS A 222 9.94 -2.93 -10.54
C HIS A 222 8.77 -3.93 -10.62
N LEU A 223 8.15 -4.26 -9.50
CA LEU A 223 7.01 -5.16 -9.40
C LEU A 223 5.67 -4.52 -9.82
N GLY A 224 5.63 -3.20 -10.08
CA GLY A 224 4.45 -2.50 -10.57
C GLY A 224 3.78 -1.54 -9.57
N VAL A 225 4.36 -1.36 -8.38
CA VAL A 225 3.90 -0.34 -7.44
C VAL A 225 4.08 1.05 -8.03
N THR A 226 3.07 1.89 -7.92
CA THR A 226 3.07 3.25 -8.49
C THR A 226 3.13 4.35 -7.43
N LEU A 227 2.67 4.07 -6.23
CA LEU A 227 2.71 4.99 -5.09
C LEU A 227 3.54 4.37 -3.96
N ILE A 228 4.32 5.19 -3.28
CA ILE A 228 5.14 4.77 -2.16
C ILE A 228 5.00 5.73 -0.98
N GLN A 229 5.06 5.15 0.22
CA GLN A 229 5.07 5.86 1.49
C GLN A 229 5.98 5.14 2.48
N GLY A 230 6.69 5.89 3.31
CA GLY A 230 7.53 5.30 4.35
C GLY A 230 8.59 6.26 4.88
N PHE A 231 9.37 5.81 5.86
CA PHE A 231 10.38 6.66 6.50
C PHE A 231 11.54 7.02 5.56
N TRP A 232 11.78 6.21 4.55
CA TRP A 232 12.75 6.54 3.52
C TRP A 232 12.33 7.79 2.72
N THR A 233 11.03 7.95 2.45
CA THR A 233 10.51 9.15 1.79
C THR A 233 10.48 10.33 2.76
N SER A 234 9.78 10.20 3.87
CA SER A 234 9.74 11.16 4.98
C SER A 234 9.05 10.54 6.19
N LYS A 235 9.49 10.93 7.38
CA LYS A 235 8.71 10.67 8.60
C LYS A 235 7.49 11.59 8.66
N PRO A 236 6.40 11.18 9.35
CA PRO A 236 5.27 12.07 9.62
C PRO A 236 5.70 13.36 10.33
N THR A 237 5.24 14.51 9.82
CA THR A 237 5.57 15.82 10.38
C THR A 237 4.39 16.78 10.24
N VAL A 238 4.33 17.82 11.07
CA VAL A 238 3.29 18.87 10.99
C VAL A 238 3.39 19.64 9.66
N HIS A 239 4.61 19.83 9.18
CA HIS A 239 4.88 20.51 7.91
C HIS A 239 5.57 19.55 6.95
N PRO A 240 4.80 18.82 6.13
CA PRO A 240 5.38 17.88 5.20
C PRO A 240 6.10 18.63 4.09
N VAL A 241 7.39 18.84 4.28
CA VAL A 241 8.27 19.31 3.22
C VAL A 241 9.00 18.07 2.71
N CYS A 242 8.70 17.66 1.51
CA CYS A 242 9.50 16.66 0.85
C CYS A 242 10.61 17.36 0.07
N ASP A 243 11.60 17.86 0.81
CA ASP A 243 12.83 18.36 0.20
C ASP A 243 13.45 17.22 -0.61
N ASN A 244 13.84 17.50 -1.85
CA ASN A 244 14.50 16.53 -2.74
C ASN A 244 13.63 15.32 -3.19
N PHE A 245 12.29 15.45 -3.21
CA PHE A 245 11.45 14.33 -3.68
C PHE A 245 11.77 13.91 -5.13
N LYS A 246 12.19 14.85 -5.99
CA LYS A 246 12.64 14.54 -7.36
C LYS A 246 13.86 13.66 -7.35
N ASP A 247 14.87 14.01 -6.56
CA ASP A 247 16.09 13.22 -6.42
C ASP A 247 15.79 11.82 -5.88
N LYS A 248 14.87 11.72 -4.91
CA LYS A 248 14.42 10.42 -4.38
C LYS A 248 13.76 9.58 -5.47
N ILE A 249 12.84 10.15 -6.23
CA ILE A 249 12.15 9.45 -7.32
C ILE A 249 13.15 9.04 -8.42
N ASP A 250 14.09 9.90 -8.77
CA ASP A 250 15.11 9.60 -9.78
C ASP A 250 16.03 8.46 -9.31
N ARG A 251 16.39 8.40 -8.03
CA ARG A 251 17.14 7.29 -7.43
C ARG A 251 16.36 5.98 -7.47
N ILE A 252 15.07 6.00 -7.13
CA ILE A 252 14.20 4.81 -7.19
C ILE A 252 14.16 4.29 -8.63
N LYS A 253 13.92 5.19 -9.59
CA LYS A 253 13.86 4.80 -11.00
C LYS A 253 15.17 4.21 -11.49
N SER A 254 16.29 4.86 -11.20
CA SER A 254 17.61 4.34 -11.58
C SER A 254 17.86 2.95 -10.99
N HIS A 255 17.47 2.73 -9.74
CA HIS A 255 17.61 1.40 -9.12
C HIS A 255 16.71 0.37 -9.77
N SER A 256 15.44 0.70 -10.03
CA SER A 256 14.49 -0.17 -10.73
C SER A 256 14.95 -0.53 -12.16
N ASP A 257 15.49 0.44 -12.92
CA ASP A 257 16.01 0.23 -14.26
C ASP A 257 17.24 -0.71 -14.23
N THR A 258 18.10 -0.59 -13.22
CA THR A 258 19.24 -1.49 -12.98
C THR A 258 18.78 -2.92 -12.70
N LEU A 259 17.81 -3.09 -11.79
CA LEU A 259 17.21 -4.38 -11.47
C LEU A 259 16.60 -5.04 -12.71
N GLN A 260 15.88 -4.29 -13.51
CA GLN A 260 15.29 -4.81 -14.74
C GLN A 260 16.35 -5.35 -15.72
N SER A 261 17.47 -4.63 -15.82
CA SER A 261 18.59 -5.06 -16.67
C SER A 261 19.26 -6.32 -16.12
N GLU A 262 19.53 -6.38 -14.83
CA GLU A 262 20.16 -7.55 -14.18
C GLU A 262 19.28 -8.80 -14.30
N LEU A 263 17.97 -8.68 -14.05
CA LEU A 263 17.03 -9.79 -14.20
C LEU A 263 16.92 -10.25 -15.66
N TYR A 264 16.91 -9.33 -16.61
CA TYR A 264 16.89 -9.68 -18.04
C TYR A 264 18.13 -10.51 -18.42
N PHE A 265 19.32 -10.10 -18.01
CA PHE A 265 20.54 -10.85 -18.27
C PHE A 265 20.56 -12.20 -17.56
N HIS A 266 20.02 -12.29 -16.36
CA HIS A 266 19.89 -13.53 -15.63
C HIS A 266 18.94 -14.51 -16.34
N ASP A 267 17.75 -14.05 -16.74
CA ASP A 267 16.76 -14.85 -17.47
C ASP A 267 17.28 -15.30 -18.84
N GLU A 268 17.98 -14.43 -19.56
CA GLU A 268 18.59 -14.78 -20.83
C GLU A 268 19.68 -15.83 -20.64
N GLY A 269 20.49 -15.73 -19.60
CA GLY A 269 21.49 -16.74 -19.23
C GLY A 269 20.86 -18.10 -18.92
N LEU A 270 19.77 -18.12 -18.13
CA LEU A 270 19.00 -19.34 -17.83
C LEU A 270 18.38 -19.95 -19.11
N ARG A 271 17.85 -19.11 -20.00
CA ARG A 271 17.28 -19.56 -21.28
C ARG A 271 18.35 -20.22 -22.17
N GLN A 272 19.51 -19.60 -22.30
CA GLN A 272 20.61 -20.15 -23.06
C GLN A 272 21.12 -21.49 -22.50
N GLN A 273 21.17 -21.58 -21.15
CA GLN A 273 21.50 -22.85 -20.48
C GLN A 273 20.46 -23.93 -20.77
N ALA A 274 19.16 -23.60 -20.65
CA ALA A 274 18.07 -24.53 -20.95
C ALA A 274 18.08 -24.98 -22.41
N GLU A 275 18.28 -24.07 -23.36
CA GLU A 275 18.41 -24.38 -24.79
C GLU A 275 19.63 -25.34 -25.06
N SER A 276 20.76 -25.09 -24.40
CA SER A 276 21.92 -25.96 -24.48
C SER A 276 21.65 -27.35 -23.93
N VAL A 277 20.95 -27.46 -22.80
CA VAL A 277 20.55 -28.75 -22.22
C VAL A 277 19.59 -29.49 -23.16
N CYS A 278 18.55 -28.79 -23.67
CA CYS A 278 17.59 -29.37 -24.61
C CYS A 278 18.28 -29.86 -25.90
N THR A 279 19.24 -29.11 -26.43
CA THR A 279 19.99 -29.52 -27.60
C THR A 279 20.77 -30.81 -27.35
N ARG A 280 21.55 -30.85 -26.27
CA ARG A 280 22.29 -32.07 -25.86
C ARG A 280 21.37 -33.28 -25.63
N PHE A 281 20.19 -33.03 -25.04
CA PHE A 281 19.18 -34.04 -24.82
C PHE A 281 18.63 -34.60 -26.14
N ASN A 282 18.26 -33.74 -27.08
CA ASN A 282 17.77 -34.11 -28.39
C ASN A 282 18.81 -34.89 -29.21
N GLU A 283 20.08 -34.44 -29.19
CA GLU A 283 21.20 -35.17 -29.86
C GLU A 283 21.38 -36.56 -29.28
N ARG A 284 21.24 -36.68 -27.94
CA ARG A 284 21.35 -37.97 -27.25
C ARG A 284 20.19 -38.90 -27.58
N ILE A 285 18.97 -38.40 -27.63
CA ILE A 285 17.79 -39.18 -28.03
C ILE A 285 17.91 -39.65 -29.45
N ALA A 286 18.37 -38.79 -30.39
CA ALA A 286 18.53 -39.15 -31.79
C ALA A 286 19.59 -40.26 -32.03
N SER A 287 20.46 -40.49 -31.04
CA SER A 287 21.51 -41.54 -31.11
C SER A 287 21.09 -42.87 -30.47
N LEU A 288 19.84 -43.00 -30.00
CA LEU A 288 19.33 -44.19 -29.31
C LEU A 288 18.58 -45.11 -30.28
N ASP A 289 19.03 -46.36 -30.36
CA ASP A 289 18.43 -47.39 -31.23
C ASP A 289 17.30 -48.17 -30.55
N ASP A 290 17.21 -48.12 -29.20
CA ASP A 290 16.18 -48.85 -28.44
C ASP A 290 15.86 -48.20 -27.06
N LEU A 291 14.77 -48.66 -26.44
CA LEU A 291 14.28 -48.19 -25.10
C LEU A 291 15.27 -48.53 -23.95
N HIS A 292 16.09 -49.55 -24.09
CA HIS A 292 17.03 -49.97 -23.04
C HIS A 292 18.29 -49.07 -23.02
N SER A 293 18.68 -48.53 -24.16
CA SER A 293 19.72 -47.49 -24.28
C SER A 293 19.25 -46.17 -23.69
N TRP A 294 17.95 -45.88 -23.72
CA TRP A 294 17.37 -44.67 -23.18
C TRP A 294 17.61 -44.53 -21.66
N GLU A 295 17.27 -45.57 -20.88
CA GLU A 295 17.44 -45.55 -19.41
C GLU A 295 18.93 -45.35 -19.01
N LYS A 296 19.85 -45.98 -19.70
CA LYS A 296 21.30 -45.88 -19.43
C LYS A 296 21.89 -44.51 -19.79
N SER A 297 21.34 -43.86 -20.82
CA SER A 297 21.95 -42.64 -21.38
C SER A 297 21.29 -41.35 -20.86
N ILE A 298 20.01 -41.38 -20.63
CA ILE A 298 19.23 -40.16 -20.27
C ILE A 298 19.11 -40.01 -18.76
N LYS A 299 18.87 -41.09 -18.00
CA LYS A 299 18.72 -41.02 -16.56
C LYS A 299 19.91 -40.39 -15.81
N PRO A 300 21.18 -40.74 -16.10
CA PRO A 300 22.33 -40.06 -15.49
C PRO A 300 22.44 -38.58 -15.86
N MET A 301 22.00 -38.22 -17.08
CA MET A 301 22.02 -36.84 -17.53
C MET A 301 21.00 -35.99 -16.81
N LEU A 302 19.79 -36.50 -16.58
CA LEU A 302 18.76 -35.84 -15.77
C LEU A 302 19.17 -35.71 -14.30
N GLU A 303 19.87 -36.70 -13.75
CA GLU A 303 20.38 -36.68 -12.37
C GLU A 303 21.57 -35.71 -12.20
N SER A 304 22.36 -35.45 -13.25
CA SER A 304 23.51 -34.54 -13.19
C SER A 304 23.19 -33.07 -13.41
N GLU A 305 22.07 -32.76 -14.04
CA GLU A 305 21.64 -31.40 -14.35
C GLU A 305 20.70 -30.88 -13.26
N SER A 306 21.26 -30.38 -12.14
CA SER A 306 20.52 -29.82 -11.02
C SER A 306 19.56 -28.67 -11.42
N ASN A 307 19.81 -28.02 -12.58
CA ASN A 307 18.99 -26.92 -13.09
C ASN A 307 17.69 -27.40 -13.77
N ILE A 308 17.56 -28.70 -14.15
CA ILE A 308 16.29 -29.20 -14.71
C ILE A 308 15.21 -29.32 -13.62
N GLN A 309 15.60 -29.60 -12.37
CA GLN A 309 14.67 -29.62 -11.24
C GLN A 309 14.08 -28.23 -10.93
N ALA A 310 14.83 -27.16 -11.19
CA ALA A 310 14.38 -25.78 -11.01
C ALA A 310 13.42 -25.28 -12.12
N LEU A 311 13.36 -25.97 -13.27
CA LEU A 311 12.44 -25.64 -14.38
C LEU A 311 11.05 -26.29 -14.24
N TYR A 312 10.90 -27.25 -13.31
CA TYR A 312 9.64 -27.99 -13.05
C TYR A 312 9.02 -27.68 -11.68
N LEU A 313 9.61 -26.81 -10.87
CA LEU A 313 9.06 -26.23 -9.65
C LEU A 313 8.72 -24.78 -9.91
#